data_faea932b94a2a1bdfd4e0c383edfcdb6
#
_entry.id   faea932b94a2a1bdfd4e0c383edfcdb6
#
_cell.length_a   1.000
_cell.length_b   1.000
_cell.length_c   1.000
_cell.angle_alpha   90.00
_cell.angle_beta   90.00
_cell.angle_gamma   90.00
#
_symmetry.space_group_name_H-M   'P 1'
#
loop_
_entity.id
_entity.type
_entity.pdbx_description
1 polymer ?
#
loop_
_entity_poly.entity_id
_entity_poly.type
_entity_poly.pdbx_seq_one_letter_code
_entity_poly.pdbx_strand_id
1 'polypeptide(L)'
;MKLIHAALSAIVAFAGIAAHAQNAGPTDPQIAAIVVTANQVDIDAGKLAESKTKSSDVKAFAQQMVTDHSGVNKAATDLVKKLNVTPEDNPTSQSLKQGGDANLARLKALSGGSFDRSYIDHEVAYHESVLDALDKTLIPGAQNEELKALLVKVRPAFVAHLEHARHVQAELKKSGA
;
A
#
# COMPACT_ATOMS: atom_id res chain seq x y z
N MET A 1 -75.75 34.30 -5.76
CA MET A 1 -74.38 34.64 -6.18
C MET A 1 -73.41 34.03 -5.17
N LYS A 2 -72.75 32.90 -5.45
CA LYS A 2 -71.72 32.28 -4.59
C LYS A 2 -70.42 32.35 -5.31
N LEU A 3 -69.47 33.12 -4.77
CA LEU A 3 -68.12 33.27 -5.26
C LEU A 3 -67.27 32.06 -4.80
N ILE A 4 -66.75 31.27 -5.74
CA ILE A 4 -65.85 30.15 -5.51
C ILE A 4 -64.44 30.72 -5.62
N HIS A 5 -63.68 30.70 -4.51
CA HIS A 5 -62.26 31.04 -4.49
C HIS A 5 -61.47 29.76 -4.83
N ALA A 6 -60.81 29.72 -5.96
CA ALA A 6 -59.86 28.71 -6.30
C ALA A 6 -58.51 29.05 -5.70
N ALA A 7 -58.06 28.25 -4.72
CA ALA A 7 -56.73 28.33 -4.16
C ALA A 7 -55.74 27.56 -5.06
N LEU A 8 -54.82 28.30 -5.67
CA LEU A 8 -53.76 27.75 -6.50
C LEU A 8 -52.60 27.32 -5.60
N SER A 9 -52.47 26.05 -5.29
CA SER A 9 -51.34 25.48 -4.55
C SER A 9 -50.15 25.30 -5.45
N ALA A 10 -49.10 26.11 -5.33
CA ALA A 10 -47.84 25.95 -6.02
C ALA A 10 -47.03 24.83 -5.32
N ILE A 11 -46.88 23.70 -5.97
CA ILE A 11 -45.96 22.63 -5.52
C ILE A 11 -44.56 23.01 -5.98
N VAL A 12 -43.72 23.43 -5.05
CA VAL A 12 -42.28 23.60 -5.27
C VAL A 12 -41.62 22.22 -5.20
N ALA A 13 -41.32 21.63 -6.35
CA ALA A 13 -40.55 20.40 -6.44
C ALA A 13 -39.09 20.73 -6.12
N PHE A 14 -38.65 20.39 -4.91
CA PHE A 14 -37.22 20.31 -4.56
C PHE A 14 -36.61 19.14 -5.31
N ALA A 15 -36.01 19.40 -6.48
CA ALA A 15 -35.12 18.45 -7.14
C ALA A 15 -33.87 18.31 -6.25
N GLY A 16 -33.86 17.30 -5.42
CA GLY A 16 -32.68 16.90 -4.66
C GLY A 16 -31.58 16.48 -5.63
N ILE A 17 -30.57 17.35 -5.79
CA ILE A 17 -29.30 16.97 -6.40
C ILE A 17 -28.66 15.99 -5.44
N ALA A 18 -28.89 14.68 -5.67
CA ALA A 18 -28.07 13.64 -5.07
C ALA A 18 -26.68 13.82 -5.66
N ALA A 19 -25.82 14.54 -4.94
CA ALA A 19 -24.39 14.53 -5.18
C ALA A 19 -23.94 13.08 -4.99
N HIS A 20 -23.77 12.37 -6.08
CA HIS A 20 -23.03 11.14 -6.07
C HIS A 20 -21.61 11.54 -5.69
N ALA A 21 -21.25 11.34 -4.43
CA ALA A 21 -19.84 11.27 -4.04
C ALA A 21 -19.28 10.07 -4.81
N GLN A 22 -18.81 10.32 -6.04
CA GLN A 22 -17.90 9.41 -6.71
C GLN A 22 -16.78 9.23 -5.70
N ASN A 23 -16.46 7.97 -5.37
CA ASN A 23 -15.25 7.64 -4.64
C ASN A 23 -14.08 8.17 -5.49
N ALA A 24 -13.74 9.42 -5.29
CA ALA A 24 -12.54 9.99 -5.86
C ALA A 24 -11.39 9.18 -5.25
N GLY A 25 -10.50 8.66 -6.10
CA GLY A 25 -9.31 7.96 -5.64
C GLY A 25 -8.50 8.82 -4.67
N PRO A 26 -7.45 8.27 -4.05
CA PRO A 26 -6.64 9.01 -3.10
C PRO A 26 -5.99 10.24 -3.76
N THR A 27 -5.91 11.34 -3.02
CA THR A 27 -5.19 12.55 -3.43
C THR A 27 -3.67 12.34 -3.42
N ASP A 28 -2.88 13.20 -4.05
CA ASP A 28 -1.40 13.09 -4.03
C ASP A 28 -0.81 13.05 -2.61
N PRO A 29 -1.24 13.89 -1.65
CA PRO A 29 -0.81 13.76 -0.24
C PRO A 29 -1.17 12.40 0.38
N GLN A 30 -2.33 11.84 0.04
CA GLN A 30 -2.76 10.53 0.50
C GLN A 30 -1.97 9.40 -0.18
N ILE A 31 -1.69 9.51 -1.47
CA ILE A 31 -0.80 8.58 -2.20
C ILE A 31 0.59 8.57 -1.56
N ALA A 32 1.15 9.74 -1.25
CA ALA A 32 2.44 9.84 -0.58
C ALA A 32 2.45 9.13 0.78
N ALA A 33 1.40 9.30 1.60
CA ALA A 33 1.26 8.60 2.87
C ALA A 33 1.15 7.08 2.69
N ILE A 34 0.38 6.62 1.70
CA ILE A 34 0.25 5.19 1.37
C ILE A 34 1.62 4.61 1.00
N VAL A 35 2.36 5.27 0.11
CA VAL A 35 3.67 4.81 -0.36
C VAL A 35 4.67 4.72 0.79
N VAL A 36 4.80 5.77 1.59
CA VAL A 36 5.74 5.79 2.74
C VAL A 36 5.39 4.70 3.75
N THR A 37 4.10 4.52 4.05
CA THR A 37 3.65 3.50 5.01
C THR A 37 3.88 2.08 4.46
N ALA A 38 3.55 1.83 3.19
CA ALA A 38 3.78 0.52 2.57
C ALA A 38 5.27 0.13 2.62
N ASN A 39 6.17 1.03 2.22
CA ASN A 39 7.60 0.75 2.29
C ASN A 39 8.08 0.55 3.74
N GLN A 40 7.54 1.29 4.72
CA GLN A 40 7.93 1.13 6.12
C GLN A 40 7.53 -0.24 6.67
N VAL A 41 6.34 -0.75 6.32
CA VAL A 41 5.88 -2.10 6.69
C VAL A 41 6.87 -3.16 6.20
N ASP A 42 7.34 -3.05 4.98
CA ASP A 42 8.32 -3.96 4.37
C ASP A 42 9.69 -3.87 5.04
N ILE A 43 10.18 -2.66 5.28
CA ILE A 43 11.44 -2.42 5.99
C ILE A 43 11.43 -3.07 7.38
N ASP A 44 10.33 -2.92 8.12
CA ASP A 44 10.24 -3.45 9.48
C ASP A 44 10.14 -4.97 9.50
N ALA A 45 9.42 -5.58 8.56
CA ALA A 45 9.36 -7.02 8.37
C ALA A 45 10.73 -7.59 7.94
N GLY A 46 11.40 -6.94 6.99
CA GLY A 46 12.75 -7.30 6.54
C GLY A 46 13.78 -7.26 7.66
N LYS A 47 13.82 -6.19 8.45
CA LYS A 47 14.72 -6.09 9.62
C LYS A 47 14.48 -7.21 10.64
N LEU A 48 13.22 -7.56 10.90
CA LEU A 48 12.90 -8.69 11.76
C LEU A 48 13.40 -9.98 11.15
N ALA A 49 13.23 -10.19 9.85
CA ALA A 49 13.69 -11.39 9.15
C ALA A 49 15.21 -11.50 9.18
N GLU A 50 15.96 -10.44 8.92
CA GLU A 50 17.43 -10.42 9.05
C GLU A 50 17.91 -10.86 10.43
N SER A 51 17.18 -10.50 11.48
CA SER A 51 17.55 -10.82 12.87
C SER A 51 17.21 -12.24 13.30
N LYS A 52 16.19 -12.87 12.67
CA LYS A 52 15.63 -14.16 13.14
C LYS A 52 15.96 -15.35 12.26
N THR A 53 16.07 -15.14 10.94
CA THR A 53 16.31 -16.25 10.01
C THR A 53 17.74 -16.80 10.10
N LYS A 54 17.84 -18.11 9.87
CA LYS A 54 19.12 -18.79 9.65
C LYS A 54 19.29 -19.22 8.19
N SER A 55 18.26 -19.07 7.37
CA SER A 55 18.33 -19.32 5.93
C SER A 55 19.10 -18.21 5.24
N SER A 56 20.11 -18.56 4.45
CA SER A 56 20.87 -17.60 3.64
C SER A 56 19.99 -16.89 2.62
N ASP A 57 19.07 -17.60 1.99
CA ASP A 57 18.22 -17.08 0.92
C ASP A 57 17.16 -16.12 1.47
N VAL A 58 16.53 -16.48 2.59
CA VAL A 58 15.58 -15.60 3.29
C VAL A 58 16.30 -14.34 3.80
N LYS A 59 17.52 -14.49 4.30
CA LYS A 59 18.32 -13.34 4.77
C LYS A 59 18.69 -12.41 3.63
N ALA A 60 19.15 -12.95 2.51
CA ALA A 60 19.48 -12.16 1.32
C ALA A 60 18.25 -11.40 0.78
N PHE A 61 17.10 -12.06 0.71
CA PHE A 61 15.83 -11.43 0.35
C PHE A 61 15.47 -10.30 1.32
N ALA A 62 15.53 -10.55 2.63
CA ALA A 62 15.22 -9.54 3.65
C ALA A 62 16.13 -8.31 3.57
N GLN A 63 17.43 -8.50 3.36
CA GLN A 63 18.41 -7.41 3.15
C GLN A 63 18.08 -6.58 1.91
N GLN A 64 17.67 -7.24 0.83
CA GLN A 64 17.21 -6.54 -0.36
C GLN A 64 15.98 -5.70 -0.06
N MET A 65 14.95 -6.25 0.63
CA MET A 65 13.75 -5.50 1.00
C MET A 65 14.08 -4.26 1.84
N VAL A 66 14.91 -4.40 2.86
CA VAL A 66 15.34 -3.25 3.70
C VAL A 66 16.05 -2.19 2.87
N THR A 67 16.95 -2.59 1.97
CA THR A 67 17.74 -1.67 1.16
C THR A 67 16.86 -0.92 0.15
N ASP A 68 16.11 -1.66 -0.65
CA ASP A 68 15.37 -1.11 -1.78
C ASP A 68 14.20 -0.24 -1.28
N HIS A 69 13.41 -0.72 -0.32
CA HIS A 69 12.29 0.04 0.25
C HIS A 69 12.75 1.26 1.05
N SER A 70 13.92 1.22 1.70
CA SER A 70 14.52 2.42 2.31
C SER A 70 14.89 3.46 1.24
N GLY A 71 15.40 3.02 0.09
CA GLY A 71 15.69 3.89 -1.05
C GLY A 71 14.42 4.55 -1.61
N VAL A 72 13.33 3.78 -1.75
CA VAL A 72 12.04 4.31 -2.20
C VAL A 72 11.48 5.31 -1.18
N ASN A 73 11.52 5.00 0.13
CA ASN A 73 11.07 5.93 1.17
C ASN A 73 11.86 7.24 1.17
N LYS A 74 13.18 7.15 0.97
CA LYS A 74 13.99 8.36 0.83
C LYS A 74 13.56 9.18 -0.38
N ALA A 75 13.41 8.56 -1.54
CA ALA A 75 12.99 9.25 -2.76
C ALA A 75 11.59 9.88 -2.62
N ALA A 76 10.63 9.18 -2.01
CA ALA A 76 9.30 9.71 -1.73
C ALA A 76 9.35 10.90 -0.76
N THR A 77 10.13 10.79 0.31
CA THR A 77 10.30 11.88 1.30
C THR A 77 10.97 13.11 0.69
N ASP A 78 11.99 12.93 -0.14
CA ASP A 78 12.66 14.03 -0.83
C ASP A 78 11.70 14.71 -1.82
N LEU A 79 10.88 13.93 -2.52
CA LEU A 79 9.90 14.46 -3.46
C LEU A 79 8.82 15.30 -2.75
N VAL A 80 8.20 14.80 -1.69
CA VAL A 80 7.17 15.57 -0.97
C VAL A 80 7.72 16.86 -0.37
N LYS A 81 8.99 16.85 0.10
CA LYS A 81 9.68 18.07 0.53
C LYS A 81 9.87 19.06 -0.62
N LYS A 82 10.34 18.59 -1.77
CA LYS A 82 10.52 19.40 -2.98
C LYS A 82 9.22 20.04 -3.42
N LEU A 83 8.11 19.29 -3.38
CA LEU A 83 6.79 19.74 -3.78
C LEU A 83 6.07 20.56 -2.70
N ASN A 84 6.68 20.71 -1.51
CA ASN A 84 6.06 21.33 -0.35
C ASN A 84 4.70 20.71 0.01
N VAL A 85 4.60 19.37 -0.11
CA VAL A 85 3.41 18.57 0.20
C VAL A 85 3.65 17.85 1.53
N THR A 86 2.63 17.87 2.40
CA THR A 86 2.62 17.05 3.63
C THR A 86 1.82 15.78 3.35
N PRO A 87 2.41 14.57 3.54
CA PRO A 87 1.64 13.32 3.44
C PRO A 87 0.44 13.34 4.39
N GLU A 88 -0.70 12.87 3.90
CA GLU A 88 -1.96 12.84 4.63
C GLU A 88 -2.42 11.41 4.89
N ASP A 89 -2.56 11.06 6.18
CA ASP A 89 -3.08 9.75 6.58
C ASP A 89 -4.51 9.56 6.07
N ASN A 90 -4.79 8.33 5.70
CA ASN A 90 -6.07 7.93 5.12
C ASN A 90 -6.39 6.46 5.50
N PRO A 91 -7.62 5.97 5.24
CA PRO A 91 -8.00 4.61 5.60
C PRO A 91 -7.06 3.53 5.06
N THR A 92 -6.48 3.74 3.86
CA THR A 92 -5.54 2.78 3.25
C THR A 92 -4.21 2.76 4.00
N SER A 93 -3.59 3.91 4.28
CA SER A 93 -2.33 3.98 5.03
C SER A 93 -2.49 3.43 6.44
N GLN A 94 -3.62 3.72 7.10
CA GLN A 94 -3.92 3.19 8.43
C GLN A 94 -4.11 1.66 8.42
N SER A 95 -4.80 1.12 7.40
CA SER A 95 -4.97 -0.33 7.22
C SER A 95 -3.64 -1.03 6.96
N LEU A 96 -2.77 -0.44 6.12
CA LEU A 96 -1.41 -0.95 5.87
C LEU A 96 -0.61 -1.02 7.18
N LYS A 97 -0.63 0.05 7.97
CA LYS A 97 0.06 0.08 9.26
C LYS A 97 -0.46 -1.00 10.20
N GLN A 98 -1.77 -1.12 10.36
CA GLN A 98 -2.39 -2.14 11.21
C GLN A 98 -2.05 -3.57 10.74
N GLY A 99 -2.10 -3.81 9.43
CA GLY A 99 -1.71 -5.10 8.84
C GLY A 99 -0.23 -5.41 9.07
N GLY A 100 0.64 -4.42 8.93
CA GLY A 100 2.07 -4.55 9.23
C GLY A 100 2.35 -4.88 10.69
N ASP A 101 1.71 -4.16 11.63
CA ASP A 101 1.83 -4.41 13.07
C ASP A 101 1.37 -5.83 13.43
N ALA A 102 0.24 -6.29 12.85
CA ALA A 102 -0.27 -7.64 13.04
C ALA A 102 0.68 -8.72 12.46
N ASN A 103 1.24 -8.47 11.27
CA ASN A 103 2.23 -9.36 10.67
C ASN A 103 3.49 -9.46 11.53
N LEU A 104 4.03 -8.34 12.00
CA LEU A 104 5.18 -8.32 12.91
C LEU A 104 4.91 -9.11 14.20
N ALA A 105 3.72 -8.94 14.80
CA ALA A 105 3.33 -9.68 16.01
C ALA A 105 3.31 -11.20 15.74
N ARG A 106 2.73 -11.62 14.61
CA ARG A 106 2.70 -13.02 14.18
C ARG A 106 4.11 -13.56 13.96
N LEU A 107 4.95 -12.84 13.22
CA LEU A 107 6.31 -13.26 12.91
C LEU A 107 7.20 -13.34 14.15
N LYS A 108 7.03 -12.45 15.13
CA LYS A 108 7.78 -12.49 16.41
C LYS A 108 7.54 -13.78 17.18
N ALA A 109 6.35 -14.35 17.11
CA ALA A 109 5.98 -15.59 17.77
C ALA A 109 6.53 -16.86 17.11
N LEU A 110 7.03 -16.77 15.87
CA LEU A 110 7.55 -17.89 15.10
C LEU A 110 9.08 -17.96 15.14
N SER A 111 9.64 -19.14 14.80
CA SER A 111 11.09 -19.36 14.68
C SER A 111 11.41 -20.46 13.66
N GLY A 112 12.68 -20.52 13.20
CA GLY A 112 13.15 -21.52 12.25
C GLY A 112 12.34 -21.55 10.96
N GLY A 113 12.15 -22.71 10.37
CA GLY A 113 11.44 -22.85 9.09
C GLY A 113 10.00 -22.32 9.10
N SER A 114 9.30 -22.36 10.25
CA SER A 114 7.96 -21.78 10.37
C SER A 114 7.98 -20.26 10.26
N PHE A 115 9.01 -19.61 10.81
CA PHE A 115 9.24 -18.18 10.61
C PHE A 115 9.53 -17.87 9.14
N ASP A 116 10.50 -18.57 8.56
CA ASP A 116 10.97 -18.34 7.20
C ASP A 116 9.82 -18.47 6.18
N ARG A 117 9.04 -19.56 6.26
CA ARG A 117 7.85 -19.72 5.42
C ARG A 117 6.83 -18.61 5.62
N SER A 118 6.52 -18.28 6.87
CA SER A 118 5.49 -17.27 7.18
C SER A 118 5.90 -15.88 6.72
N TYR A 119 7.20 -15.55 6.78
CA TYR A 119 7.72 -14.29 6.25
C TYR A 119 7.60 -14.27 4.72
N ILE A 120 8.15 -15.25 4.02
CA ILE A 120 8.15 -15.30 2.56
C ILE A 120 6.74 -15.41 1.97
N ASP A 121 5.83 -16.19 2.58
CA ASP A 121 4.43 -16.28 2.14
C ASP A 121 3.74 -14.91 2.25
N HIS A 122 4.04 -14.15 3.31
CA HIS A 122 3.55 -12.78 3.46
C HIS A 122 4.11 -11.86 2.38
N GLU A 123 5.42 -11.92 2.10
CA GLU A 123 6.06 -11.08 1.10
C GLU A 123 5.47 -11.31 -0.30
N VAL A 124 5.18 -12.56 -0.67
CA VAL A 124 4.49 -12.86 -1.94
C VAL A 124 3.12 -12.17 -2.00
N ALA A 125 2.26 -12.40 -0.98
CA ALA A 125 0.93 -11.83 -0.95
C ALA A 125 0.94 -10.29 -0.87
N TYR A 126 1.89 -9.74 -0.12
CA TYR A 126 2.04 -8.30 0.06
C TYR A 126 2.44 -7.61 -1.26
N HIS A 127 3.46 -8.11 -1.94
CA HIS A 127 3.90 -7.54 -3.22
C HIS A 127 2.85 -7.69 -4.33
N GLU A 128 2.09 -8.79 -4.36
CA GLU A 128 0.92 -8.91 -5.26
C GLU A 128 -0.09 -7.80 -5.02
N SER A 129 -0.43 -7.54 -3.76
CA SER A 129 -1.39 -6.49 -3.37
C SER A 129 -0.86 -5.08 -3.66
N VAL A 130 0.43 -4.83 -3.41
CA VAL A 130 1.08 -3.53 -3.69
C VAL A 130 1.10 -3.26 -5.19
N LEU A 131 1.45 -4.24 -6.02
CA LEU A 131 1.45 -4.10 -7.48
C LEU A 131 0.05 -3.84 -8.01
N ASP A 132 -0.96 -4.54 -7.49
CA ASP A 132 -2.36 -4.30 -7.86
C ASP A 132 -2.79 -2.86 -7.51
N ALA A 133 -2.44 -2.37 -6.32
CA ALA A 133 -2.72 -1.00 -5.90
C ALA A 133 -1.97 0.03 -6.75
N LEU A 134 -0.69 -0.21 -7.08
CA LEU A 134 0.08 0.66 -7.98
C LEU A 134 -0.60 0.81 -9.34
N ASP A 135 -0.97 -0.32 -9.96
CA ASP A 135 -1.50 -0.36 -11.31
C ASP A 135 -2.93 0.18 -11.43
N LYS A 136 -3.78 -0.14 -10.44
CA LYS A 136 -5.22 0.18 -10.53
C LYS A 136 -5.61 1.48 -9.82
N THR A 137 -4.80 1.95 -8.88
CA THR A 137 -5.19 3.06 -8.01
C THR A 137 -4.16 4.18 -7.95
N LEU A 138 -2.91 3.87 -7.61
CA LEU A 138 -1.95 4.92 -7.25
C LEU A 138 -1.39 5.61 -8.50
N ILE A 139 -0.93 4.86 -9.50
CA ILE A 139 -0.42 5.44 -10.76
C ILE A 139 -1.51 6.17 -11.53
N PRO A 140 -2.72 5.59 -11.75
CA PRO A 140 -3.79 6.33 -12.42
C PRO A 140 -4.31 7.52 -11.62
N GLY A 141 -4.31 7.43 -10.28
CA GLY A 141 -4.82 8.48 -9.38
C GLY A 141 -3.88 9.67 -9.18
N ALA A 142 -2.57 9.47 -9.36
CA ALA A 142 -1.57 10.53 -9.16
C ALA A 142 -1.77 11.66 -10.18
N GLN A 143 -2.00 12.89 -9.66
CA GLN A 143 -2.16 14.10 -10.45
C GLN A 143 -0.83 14.82 -10.67
N ASN A 144 0.08 14.76 -9.69
CA ASN A 144 1.42 15.33 -9.83
C ASN A 144 2.30 14.41 -10.69
N GLU A 145 2.84 14.95 -11.76
CA GLU A 145 3.63 14.18 -12.74
C GLU A 145 4.92 13.61 -12.16
N GLU A 146 5.56 14.28 -11.20
CA GLU A 146 6.78 13.76 -10.54
C GLU A 146 6.44 12.61 -9.58
N LEU A 147 5.32 12.69 -8.87
CA LEU A 147 4.84 11.57 -8.04
C LEU A 147 4.49 10.38 -8.92
N LYS A 148 3.75 10.59 -10.00
CA LYS A 148 3.43 9.55 -10.97
C LYS A 148 4.68 8.91 -11.56
N ALA A 149 5.65 9.73 -11.97
CA ALA A 149 6.92 9.24 -12.50
C ALA A 149 7.71 8.40 -11.48
N LEU A 150 7.70 8.78 -10.18
CA LEU A 150 8.29 7.99 -9.12
C LEU A 150 7.61 6.62 -9.00
N LEU A 151 6.27 6.57 -8.97
CA LEU A 151 5.51 5.32 -8.88
C LEU A 151 5.80 4.38 -10.06
N VAL A 152 5.81 4.92 -11.27
CA VAL A 152 6.16 4.17 -12.50
C VAL A 152 7.60 3.65 -12.43
N LYS A 153 8.53 4.47 -11.95
CA LYS A 153 9.96 4.12 -11.84
C LYS A 153 10.21 2.97 -10.86
N VAL A 154 9.51 2.93 -9.73
CA VAL A 154 9.74 1.89 -8.70
C VAL A 154 9.03 0.58 -9.00
N ARG A 155 7.97 0.59 -9.81
CA ARG A 155 7.16 -0.59 -10.12
C ARG A 155 7.98 -1.81 -10.61
N PRO A 156 8.95 -1.69 -11.54
CA PRO A 156 9.76 -2.84 -11.98
C PRO A 156 10.54 -3.50 -10.83
N ALA A 157 11.03 -2.73 -9.86
CA ALA A 157 11.70 -3.30 -8.69
C ALA A 157 10.74 -4.16 -7.86
N PHE A 158 9.50 -3.72 -7.66
CA PHE A 158 8.49 -4.49 -6.92
C PHE A 158 8.06 -5.77 -7.65
N VAL A 159 8.05 -5.76 -8.99
CA VAL A 159 7.89 -6.99 -9.78
C VAL A 159 9.06 -7.96 -9.51
N ALA A 160 10.29 -7.46 -9.54
CA ALA A 160 11.48 -8.28 -9.26
C ALA A 160 11.47 -8.83 -7.82
N HIS A 161 11.01 -8.05 -6.83
CA HIS A 161 10.84 -8.52 -5.45
C HIS A 161 9.84 -9.67 -5.36
N LEU A 162 8.68 -9.55 -6.02
CA LEU A 162 7.68 -10.62 -6.07
C LEU A 162 8.23 -11.90 -6.69
N GLU A 163 8.97 -11.79 -7.80
CA GLU A 163 9.59 -12.94 -8.45
C GLU A 163 10.64 -13.60 -7.54
N HIS A 164 11.47 -12.81 -6.87
CA HIS A 164 12.44 -13.31 -5.91
C HIS A 164 11.76 -13.98 -4.71
N ALA A 165 10.72 -13.36 -4.13
CA ALA A 165 9.95 -13.96 -3.05
C ALA A 165 9.36 -15.32 -3.43
N ARG A 166 8.78 -15.44 -4.64
CA ARG A 166 8.25 -16.69 -5.18
C ARG A 166 9.34 -17.75 -5.39
N HIS A 167 10.52 -17.33 -5.83
CA HIS A 167 11.67 -18.23 -5.95
C HIS A 167 12.06 -18.79 -4.58
N VAL A 168 12.29 -17.93 -3.60
CA VAL A 168 12.63 -18.36 -2.23
C VAL A 168 11.52 -19.23 -1.62
N GLN A 169 10.24 -18.89 -1.87
CA GLN A 169 9.11 -19.71 -1.44
C GLN A 169 9.17 -21.14 -2.00
N ALA A 170 9.52 -21.26 -3.29
CA ALA A 170 9.64 -22.57 -3.94
C ALA A 170 10.80 -23.39 -3.34
N GLU A 171 11.94 -22.76 -3.04
CA GLU A 171 13.08 -23.45 -2.42
C GLU A 171 12.77 -23.91 -0.99
N LEU A 172 12.09 -23.09 -0.19
CA LEU A 172 11.63 -23.47 1.17
C LEU A 172 10.68 -24.67 1.13
N LYS A 173 9.81 -24.78 0.12
CA LYS A 173 8.91 -25.92 -0.05
C LYS A 173 9.67 -27.20 -0.39
N LYS A 174 10.74 -27.11 -1.21
CA LYS A 174 11.56 -28.28 -1.58
C LYS A 174 12.41 -28.80 -0.43
N SER A 175 12.95 -27.89 0.39
CA SER A 175 13.80 -28.24 1.52
C SER A 175 13.04 -28.83 2.71
N GLY A 176 11.71 -28.81 2.69
CA GLY A 176 10.87 -29.25 3.84
C GLY A 176 11.01 -28.37 5.06
N ALA A 177 11.62 -27.22 4.90
CA ALA A 177 11.90 -26.25 5.97
C ALA A 177 10.62 -25.56 6.46
#